data_7a91962dc684d81eee8950832c9ce6e4
#
_entry.id   7a91962dc684d81eee8950832c9ce6e4
#
_cell.length_a   1.000
_cell.length_b   1.000
_cell.length_c   1.000
_cell.angle_alpha   90.00
_cell.angle_beta   90.00
_cell.angle_gamma   90.00
#
_symmetry.space_group_name_H-M   'P 1'
#
loop_
_entity.id
_entity.type
_entity.pdbx_description
1 polymer ?
#
loop_
_entity_poly.entity_id
_entity_poly.type
_entity_poly.pdbx_seq_one_letter_code
_entity_poly.pdbx_strand_id
1 'polypeptide(L)'
;LNAFGHLLAWHPKRYASAIVTVLSRFLGLLLLFLALGASRGAERLLRSAWHHPRHEKYAGRLQSHFFKLLTHLQRRQTDPLTGIGTHSLANHEIHKLIAADQTFLIIRLGIDNINHINKTLGEDIGDQLLVALTRRLVRLHYHHGRLYRLGGNEFLLLVAPPFVDNTLLERLKEQLSQPLKLSGTSLIPTISMAVLQSPEDGKDAQQLLHRSSIALIQARHSREGFHAYQSGLDHRHAREKRLLSDLVNAVQDQQLRVVYQPKIRLDDGAVTGFEALLQWQHPSLGLLYPDEFLPLAVHSGHMALVGQWLIGQVMDHMAAWQASGHAMQIAINLSAIDLDDPQLARRLLAGLHHRHIAPTQLMLEITEQTMMLDPASVAVLLEELRKEGVTVAIDDFGTGYSSLTQLRRLPLDVLKIDKSFVMNLTKQREDATIVHSSIALAHDFGLEVVAEGVETPQQLALLTKAGCDQAQGYLIARPMDEDRVLDWLMEYRISTPLNFMPS
;
A
#
# COMPACT_ATOMS: atom_id res chain seq x y z
N LEU A 1 21.98 -32.95 -32.31
CA LEU A 1 21.56 -33.61 -33.55
C LEU A 1 22.69 -33.61 -34.60
N ASN A 2 23.47 -32.55 -34.80
CA ASN A 2 24.55 -32.47 -35.77
C ASN A 2 25.74 -33.41 -35.45
N ALA A 3 26.04 -33.71 -34.19
CA ALA A 3 27.10 -34.67 -33.82
C ALA A 3 26.70 -36.13 -34.08
N PHE A 4 25.40 -36.43 -34.10
CA PHE A 4 24.89 -37.77 -34.41
C PHE A 4 24.89 -38.05 -35.93
N GLY A 5 24.68 -37.02 -36.77
CA GLY A 5 24.76 -37.14 -38.24
C GLY A 5 26.14 -37.53 -38.74
N HIS A 6 27.21 -37.02 -38.12
CA HIS A 6 28.59 -37.36 -38.48
C HIS A 6 29.03 -38.79 -38.07
N LEU A 7 28.46 -39.35 -36.97
CA LEU A 7 28.76 -40.71 -36.50
C LEU A 7 28.08 -41.79 -37.34
N LEU A 8 26.92 -41.52 -37.92
CA LEU A 8 26.17 -42.45 -38.79
C LEU A 8 26.77 -42.56 -40.20
N ALA A 9 27.53 -41.56 -40.66
CA ALA A 9 28.11 -41.54 -42.01
C ALA A 9 29.33 -42.47 -42.17
N TRP A 10 30.00 -42.93 -41.09
CA TRP A 10 31.30 -43.62 -41.22
C TRP A 10 31.27 -45.15 -41.17
N HIS A 11 30.27 -45.85 -40.65
CA HIS A 11 30.09 -47.33 -40.78
C HIS A 11 28.68 -47.80 -40.31
N PRO A 12 27.66 -47.78 -41.18
CA PRO A 12 26.27 -47.99 -40.74
C PRO A 12 25.93 -49.44 -40.33
N LYS A 13 26.63 -50.44 -40.86
CA LYS A 13 26.27 -51.84 -40.61
C LYS A 13 26.91 -52.49 -39.35
N ARG A 14 27.98 -51.94 -38.81
CA ARG A 14 28.69 -52.51 -37.63
C ARG A 14 28.22 -52.02 -36.28
N TYR A 15 27.53 -50.87 -36.24
CA TYR A 15 27.16 -50.22 -35.00
C TYR A 15 25.64 -50.02 -34.82
N ALA A 16 24.85 -50.34 -35.83
CA ALA A 16 23.39 -50.14 -35.81
C ALA A 16 22.71 -50.82 -34.63
N SER A 17 23.07 -52.10 -34.35
CA SER A 17 22.47 -52.84 -33.22
C SER A 17 22.91 -52.29 -31.85
N ALA A 18 24.16 -51.84 -31.74
CA ALA A 18 24.66 -51.25 -30.50
C ALA A 18 24.05 -49.86 -30.24
N ILE A 19 23.88 -49.05 -31.31
CA ILE A 19 23.25 -47.74 -31.25
C ILE A 19 21.75 -47.87 -30.89
N VAL A 20 21.03 -48.81 -31.53
CA VAL A 20 19.60 -49.07 -31.20
C VAL A 20 19.44 -49.54 -29.76
N THR A 21 20.34 -50.42 -29.29
CA THR A 21 20.30 -50.95 -27.91
C THR A 21 20.60 -49.82 -26.88
N VAL A 22 21.54 -48.92 -27.19
CA VAL A 22 21.86 -47.76 -26.34
C VAL A 22 20.72 -46.76 -26.36
N LEU A 23 20.11 -46.46 -27.51
CA LEU A 23 18.96 -45.55 -27.64
C LEU A 23 17.72 -46.11 -26.97
N SER A 24 17.40 -47.42 -27.09
CA SER A 24 16.25 -48.01 -26.42
C SER A 24 16.40 -48.04 -24.88
N ARG A 25 17.61 -48.31 -24.39
CA ARG A 25 17.92 -48.20 -22.95
C ARG A 25 17.87 -46.76 -22.45
N PHE A 26 18.37 -45.82 -23.24
CA PHE A 26 18.31 -44.40 -22.97
C PHE A 26 16.84 -43.93 -22.88
N LEU A 27 16.02 -44.31 -23.85
CA LEU A 27 14.58 -43.98 -23.85
C LEU A 27 13.85 -44.61 -22.69
N GLY A 28 14.14 -45.91 -22.39
CA GLY A 28 13.56 -46.62 -21.22
C GLY A 28 13.94 -45.99 -19.89
N LEU A 29 15.21 -45.57 -19.75
CA LEU A 29 15.69 -44.89 -18.55
C LEU A 29 15.13 -43.47 -18.42
N LEU A 30 14.94 -42.76 -19.55
CA LEU A 30 14.27 -41.46 -19.57
C LEU A 30 12.80 -41.59 -19.17
N LEU A 31 12.10 -42.61 -19.69
CA LEU A 31 10.71 -42.86 -19.30
C LEU A 31 10.58 -43.29 -17.83
N LEU A 32 11.53 -44.07 -17.33
CA LEU A 32 11.57 -44.46 -15.91
C LEU A 32 11.84 -43.26 -15.01
N PHE A 33 12.72 -42.37 -15.43
CA PHE A 33 13.02 -41.12 -14.72
C PHE A 33 11.81 -40.16 -14.70
N LEU A 34 11.11 -40.04 -15.84
CA LEU A 34 9.87 -39.25 -15.93
C LEU A 34 8.73 -39.86 -15.09
N ALA A 35 8.67 -41.20 -15.02
CA ALA A 35 7.64 -41.94 -14.24
C ALA A 35 7.88 -41.90 -12.72
N LEU A 36 9.15 -41.91 -12.28
CA LEU A 36 9.53 -41.94 -10.86
C LEU A 36 9.74 -40.55 -10.26
N GLY A 37 9.67 -39.51 -11.07
CA GLY A 37 10.04 -38.15 -10.69
C GLY A 37 11.55 -37.99 -10.41
N ALA A 38 12.02 -36.74 -10.33
CA ALA A 38 13.44 -36.40 -10.12
C ALA A 38 13.86 -36.61 -8.64
N SER A 39 13.71 -37.83 -8.10
CA SER A 39 14.07 -38.16 -6.71
C SER A 39 15.51 -38.69 -6.64
N ARG A 40 16.18 -38.50 -5.48
CA ARG A 40 17.50 -39.10 -5.19
C ARG A 40 17.51 -40.61 -5.28
N GLY A 41 16.35 -41.27 -5.11
CA GLY A 41 16.18 -42.71 -5.27
C GLY A 41 16.23 -43.15 -6.74
N ALA A 42 15.63 -42.40 -7.66
CA ALA A 42 15.69 -42.64 -9.10
C ALA A 42 17.13 -42.52 -9.62
N GLU A 43 17.92 -41.55 -9.13
CA GLU A 43 19.32 -41.40 -9.49
C GLU A 43 20.19 -42.60 -9.07
N ARG A 44 19.97 -43.15 -7.87
CA ARG A 44 20.68 -44.35 -7.40
C ARG A 44 20.32 -45.60 -8.23
N LEU A 45 19.06 -45.78 -8.56
CA LEU A 45 18.61 -46.88 -9.42
C LEU A 45 19.15 -46.79 -10.83
N LEU A 46 19.22 -45.58 -11.38
CA LEU A 46 19.81 -45.31 -12.70
C LEU A 46 21.30 -45.59 -12.71
N ARG A 47 22.07 -45.22 -11.66
CA ARG A 47 23.49 -45.53 -11.55
C ARG A 47 23.73 -47.04 -11.45
N SER A 48 22.92 -47.81 -10.70
CA SER A 48 23.06 -49.26 -10.56
C SER A 48 22.70 -50.04 -11.82
N ALA A 49 21.69 -49.57 -12.59
CA ALA A 49 21.25 -50.24 -13.82
C ALA A 49 22.21 -50.05 -15.03
N TRP A 50 23.13 -49.11 -14.94
CA TRP A 50 24.04 -48.77 -16.07
C TRP A 50 25.37 -49.55 -16.04
N HIS A 51 25.74 -50.21 -14.98
CA HIS A 51 27.02 -50.95 -14.88
C HIS A 51 26.97 -52.30 -15.62
N HIS A 52 27.23 -52.28 -16.93
CA HIS A 52 27.47 -53.51 -17.73
C HIS A 52 28.78 -53.37 -18.54
N PRO A 53 29.72 -54.37 -18.47
CA PRO A 53 31.15 -54.20 -18.88
C PRO A 53 31.46 -54.11 -20.37
N ARG A 54 30.52 -54.16 -21.28
CA ARG A 54 30.80 -54.36 -22.72
C ARG A 54 30.82 -53.08 -23.61
N HIS A 55 30.57 -51.85 -23.09
CA HIS A 55 30.49 -50.67 -23.94
C HIS A 55 31.16 -49.40 -23.35
N GLU A 56 32.33 -49.55 -22.73
CA GLU A 56 32.94 -48.55 -21.89
C GLU A 56 33.36 -47.22 -22.55
N LYS A 57 33.69 -47.18 -23.82
CA LYS A 57 34.28 -45.94 -24.41
C LYS A 57 33.29 -44.88 -24.89
N TYR A 58 32.07 -45.24 -25.27
CA TYR A 58 31.03 -44.31 -25.77
C TYR A 58 29.92 -44.11 -24.74
N ALA A 59 29.64 -45.09 -23.91
CA ALA A 59 28.67 -45.01 -22.83
C ALA A 59 29.07 -43.97 -21.78
N GLY A 60 30.34 -43.84 -21.45
CA GLY A 60 30.82 -42.92 -20.43
C GLY A 60 30.60 -41.44 -20.77
N ARG A 61 30.73 -41.04 -22.05
CA ARG A 61 30.47 -39.65 -22.49
C ARG A 61 28.97 -39.33 -22.49
N LEU A 62 28.14 -40.25 -23.01
CA LEU A 62 26.68 -40.11 -22.98
C LEU A 62 26.13 -40.09 -21.55
N GLN A 63 26.65 -40.96 -20.71
CA GLN A 63 26.33 -40.99 -19.26
C GLN A 63 26.71 -39.68 -18.58
N SER A 64 27.90 -39.16 -18.81
CA SER A 64 28.35 -37.87 -18.26
C SER A 64 27.45 -36.70 -18.71
N HIS A 65 27.10 -36.65 -19.99
CA HIS A 65 26.18 -35.63 -20.52
C HIS A 65 24.77 -35.77 -19.96
N PHE A 66 24.25 -36.99 -19.81
CA PHE A 66 22.95 -37.28 -19.25
C PHE A 66 22.90 -36.90 -17.77
N PHE A 67 23.90 -37.27 -16.96
CA PHE A 67 23.98 -36.86 -15.56
C PHE A 67 24.15 -35.36 -15.40
N LYS A 68 24.93 -34.69 -16.27
CA LYS A 68 25.00 -33.22 -16.31
C LYS A 68 23.64 -32.60 -16.64
N LEU A 69 22.92 -33.16 -17.62
CA LEU A 69 21.58 -32.70 -17.98
C LEU A 69 20.59 -32.90 -16.80
N LEU A 70 20.60 -34.08 -16.18
CA LEU A 70 19.77 -34.37 -15.00
C LEU A 70 20.10 -33.47 -13.83
N THR A 71 21.36 -33.27 -13.55
CA THR A 71 21.82 -32.35 -12.51
C THR A 71 21.43 -30.89 -12.81
N HIS A 72 21.45 -30.53 -14.10
CA HIS A 72 21.03 -29.20 -14.55
C HIS A 72 19.50 -29.02 -14.44
N LEU A 73 18.71 -30.05 -14.78
CA LEU A 73 17.26 -30.07 -14.60
C LEU A 73 16.87 -30.04 -13.10
N GLN A 74 17.55 -30.82 -12.28
CA GLN A 74 17.35 -30.81 -10.83
C GLN A 74 17.73 -29.46 -10.20
N ARG A 75 18.85 -28.84 -10.63
CA ARG A 75 19.25 -27.50 -10.18
C ARG A 75 18.27 -26.39 -10.58
N ARG A 76 17.47 -26.59 -11.64
CA ARG A 76 16.39 -25.68 -12.03
C ARG A 76 15.12 -25.85 -11.17
N GLN A 77 14.97 -26.96 -10.45
CA GLN A 77 13.78 -27.26 -9.65
C GLN A 77 13.95 -26.96 -8.15
N THR A 78 15.18 -26.79 -7.68
CA THR A 78 15.47 -26.50 -6.26
C THR A 78 16.25 -25.21 -6.11
N ASP A 79 15.89 -24.41 -5.11
CA ASP A 79 16.58 -23.18 -4.75
C ASP A 79 17.96 -23.52 -4.13
N PRO A 80 19.07 -22.92 -4.62
CA PRO A 80 20.42 -23.31 -4.20
C PRO A 80 20.74 -22.92 -2.74
N LEU A 81 20.10 -21.88 -2.18
CA LEU A 81 20.32 -21.43 -0.82
C LEU A 81 19.54 -22.29 0.18
N THR A 82 18.28 -22.52 -0.06
CA THR A 82 17.35 -23.12 0.89
C THR A 82 17.10 -24.61 0.65
N GLY A 83 17.38 -25.10 -0.56
CA GLY A 83 17.19 -26.50 -0.97
C GLY A 83 15.73 -26.93 -1.20
N ILE A 84 14.75 -26.03 -1.07
CA ILE A 84 13.34 -26.28 -1.36
C ILE A 84 13.02 -26.04 -2.84
N GLY A 85 11.78 -26.31 -3.27
CA GLY A 85 11.36 -26.07 -4.65
C GLY A 85 11.45 -24.62 -5.08
N THR A 86 11.66 -24.38 -6.39
CA THR A 86 11.68 -23.04 -6.98
C THR A 86 10.29 -22.58 -7.42
N HIS A 87 10.15 -21.31 -7.84
CA HIS A 87 8.95 -20.77 -8.48
C HIS A 87 8.47 -21.62 -9.67
N SER A 88 9.41 -22.09 -10.52
CA SER A 88 9.06 -22.92 -11.67
C SER A 88 8.43 -24.25 -11.27
N LEU A 89 8.94 -24.87 -10.21
CA LEU A 89 8.35 -26.09 -9.66
C LEU A 89 7.01 -25.84 -9.00
N ALA A 90 6.85 -24.72 -8.27
CA ALA A 90 5.57 -24.30 -7.69
C ALA A 90 4.49 -24.17 -8.76
N ASN A 91 4.81 -23.43 -9.84
CA ASN A 91 3.89 -23.23 -10.97
C ASN A 91 3.48 -24.56 -11.62
N HIS A 92 4.43 -25.48 -11.84
CA HIS A 92 4.15 -26.81 -12.39
C HIS A 92 3.22 -27.64 -11.49
N GLU A 93 3.45 -27.61 -10.17
CA GLU A 93 2.61 -28.37 -9.22
C GLU A 93 1.20 -27.77 -9.10
N ILE A 94 1.07 -26.45 -9.16
CA ILE A 94 -0.24 -25.78 -9.19
C ILE A 94 -1.02 -26.22 -10.44
N HIS A 95 -0.40 -26.18 -11.62
CA HIS A 95 -1.03 -26.68 -12.85
C HIS A 95 -1.48 -28.14 -12.73
N LYS A 96 -0.67 -29.01 -12.10
CA LYS A 96 -0.99 -30.42 -11.89
C LYS A 96 -2.20 -30.60 -10.95
N LEU A 97 -2.27 -29.83 -9.86
CA LEU A 97 -3.39 -29.86 -8.91
C LEU A 97 -4.68 -29.37 -9.58
N ILE A 98 -4.61 -28.30 -10.37
CA ILE A 98 -5.75 -27.79 -11.15
C ILE A 98 -6.22 -28.83 -12.18
N ALA A 99 -5.28 -29.45 -12.93
CA ALA A 99 -5.61 -30.46 -13.92
C ALA A 99 -6.24 -31.72 -13.31
N ALA A 100 -5.96 -31.99 -12.03
CA ALA A 100 -6.56 -33.07 -11.25
C ALA A 100 -7.88 -32.68 -10.56
N ASP A 101 -8.39 -31.47 -10.81
CA ASP A 101 -9.59 -30.89 -10.17
C ASP A 101 -9.55 -30.96 -8.64
N GLN A 102 -8.37 -30.72 -8.07
CA GLN A 102 -8.15 -30.75 -6.63
C GLN A 102 -8.31 -29.37 -6.02
N THR A 103 -9.06 -29.28 -4.94
CA THR A 103 -9.10 -28.08 -4.08
C THR A 103 -7.82 -28.00 -3.24
N PHE A 104 -7.22 -26.82 -3.15
CA PHE A 104 -6.01 -26.58 -2.34
C PHE A 104 -5.91 -25.11 -1.93
N LEU A 105 -5.17 -24.86 -0.83
CA LEU A 105 -4.79 -23.52 -0.43
C LEU A 105 -3.38 -23.18 -0.94
N ILE A 106 -3.24 -21.91 -1.32
CA ILE A 106 -1.96 -21.25 -1.54
C ILE A 106 -1.75 -20.29 -0.37
N ILE A 107 -0.66 -20.48 0.38
CA ILE A 107 -0.21 -19.52 1.39
C ILE A 107 1.10 -18.94 0.90
N ARG A 108 1.09 -17.65 0.54
CA ARG A 108 2.30 -16.91 0.18
C ARG A 108 2.80 -16.15 1.40
N LEU A 109 4.08 -16.27 1.68
CA LEU A 109 4.75 -15.72 2.86
C LEU A 109 5.84 -14.75 2.39
N GLY A 110 5.95 -13.59 3.03
CA GLY A 110 7.02 -12.63 2.79
C GLY A 110 7.71 -12.23 4.08
N ILE A 111 9.05 -12.12 4.06
CA ILE A 111 9.83 -11.60 5.19
C ILE A 111 10.01 -10.11 4.95
N ASP A 112 9.37 -9.27 5.76
CA ASP A 112 9.26 -7.83 5.48
C ASP A 112 10.54 -7.06 5.80
N ASN A 113 11.25 -7.42 6.87
CA ASN A 113 12.41 -6.70 7.37
C ASN A 113 13.78 -7.19 6.83
N ILE A 114 13.80 -8.09 5.83
CA ILE A 114 15.07 -8.67 5.33
C ILE A 114 16.02 -7.62 4.73
N ASN A 115 15.48 -6.62 4.02
CA ASN A 115 16.29 -5.55 3.43
C ASN A 115 16.98 -4.70 4.51
N HIS A 116 16.30 -4.45 5.62
CA HIS A 116 16.87 -3.75 6.77
C HIS A 116 17.96 -4.60 7.44
N ILE A 117 17.70 -5.89 7.62
CA ILE A 117 18.67 -6.85 8.17
C ILE A 117 19.92 -6.91 7.29
N ASN A 118 19.76 -7.03 5.97
CA ASN A 118 20.89 -7.07 5.03
C ASN A 118 21.73 -5.77 5.08
N LYS A 119 21.08 -4.60 5.15
CA LYS A 119 21.78 -3.31 5.23
C LYS A 119 22.52 -3.13 6.56
N THR A 120 21.96 -3.64 7.66
CA THR A 120 22.49 -3.41 9.01
C THR A 120 23.49 -4.48 9.45
N LEU A 121 23.25 -5.76 9.09
CA LEU A 121 23.97 -6.91 9.59
C LEU A 121 24.70 -7.70 8.49
N GLY A 122 24.52 -7.33 7.22
CA GLY A 122 25.14 -7.98 6.07
C GLY A 122 24.26 -9.08 5.42
N GLU A 123 24.52 -9.37 4.14
CA GLU A 123 23.79 -10.36 3.35
C GLU A 123 23.91 -11.79 3.90
N ASP A 124 25.07 -12.14 4.50
CA ASP A 124 25.28 -13.46 5.10
C ASP A 124 24.29 -13.77 6.23
N ILE A 125 23.92 -12.76 7.03
CA ILE A 125 22.92 -12.91 8.10
C ILE A 125 21.52 -13.05 7.52
N GLY A 126 21.21 -12.31 6.46
CA GLY A 126 19.95 -12.48 5.72
C GLY A 126 19.80 -13.86 5.09
N ASP A 127 20.86 -14.40 4.51
CA ASP A 127 20.89 -15.77 3.98
C ASP A 127 20.70 -16.81 5.08
N GLN A 128 21.36 -16.66 6.24
CA GLN A 128 21.15 -17.50 7.41
C GLN A 128 19.69 -17.44 7.90
N LEU A 129 19.07 -16.25 7.89
CA LEU A 129 17.67 -16.07 8.26
C LEU A 129 16.74 -16.84 7.31
N LEU A 130 16.94 -16.71 5.99
CA LEU A 130 16.18 -17.45 4.98
C LEU A 130 16.28 -18.97 5.17
N VAL A 131 17.49 -19.48 5.40
CA VAL A 131 17.72 -20.92 5.66
C VAL A 131 17.07 -21.38 6.98
N ALA A 132 17.17 -20.58 8.04
CA ALA A 132 16.60 -20.92 9.34
C ALA A 132 15.06 -20.92 9.28
N LEU A 133 14.44 -19.95 8.63
CA LEU A 133 12.98 -19.91 8.40
C LEU A 133 12.51 -21.07 7.52
N THR A 134 13.28 -21.40 6.48
CA THR A 134 12.97 -22.58 5.65
C THR A 134 12.96 -23.85 6.48
N ARG A 135 13.96 -24.05 7.34
CA ARG A 135 13.99 -25.23 8.24
C ARG A 135 12.81 -25.24 9.21
N ARG A 136 12.40 -24.09 9.71
CA ARG A 136 11.23 -23.95 10.59
C ARG A 136 9.95 -24.28 9.85
N LEU A 137 9.74 -23.76 8.64
CA LEU A 137 8.60 -24.04 7.76
C LEU A 137 8.52 -25.55 7.42
N VAL A 138 9.63 -26.17 7.04
CA VAL A 138 9.68 -27.59 6.73
C VAL A 138 9.28 -28.45 7.94
N ARG A 139 9.70 -28.10 9.16
CA ARG A 139 9.32 -28.80 10.40
C ARG A 139 7.83 -28.69 10.69
N LEU A 140 7.24 -27.52 10.45
CA LEU A 140 5.80 -27.28 10.68
C LEU A 140 4.91 -28.01 9.68
N HIS A 141 5.40 -28.27 8.46
CA HIS A 141 4.58 -28.74 7.33
C HIS A 141 5.04 -30.06 6.70
N TYR A 142 5.92 -30.81 7.37
CA TYR A 142 6.47 -32.06 6.82
C TYR A 142 5.41 -33.07 6.33
N HIS A 143 4.20 -33.04 6.89
CA HIS A 143 3.12 -33.95 6.55
C HIS A 143 1.97 -33.33 5.75
N HIS A 144 1.96 -31.99 5.53
CA HIS A 144 0.72 -31.31 5.14
C HIS A 144 0.83 -30.43 3.89
N GLY A 145 2.03 -30.15 3.38
CA GLY A 145 2.16 -29.26 2.24
C GLY A 145 3.51 -29.29 1.55
N ARG A 146 3.55 -28.71 0.36
CA ARG A 146 4.76 -28.51 -0.46
C ARG A 146 5.23 -27.08 -0.34
N LEU A 147 6.50 -26.87 -0.01
CA LEU A 147 7.11 -25.58 0.23
C LEU A 147 8.05 -25.21 -0.92
N TYR A 148 7.93 -23.96 -1.38
CA TYR A 148 8.70 -23.40 -2.48
C TYR A 148 9.26 -22.03 -2.10
N ARG A 149 10.41 -21.64 -2.67
CA ARG A 149 10.93 -20.28 -2.65
C ARG A 149 10.64 -19.63 -4.00
N LEU A 150 9.90 -18.52 -3.99
CA LEU A 150 9.52 -17.84 -5.22
C LEU A 150 10.62 -16.91 -5.75
N GLY A 151 11.52 -16.50 -4.87
CA GLY A 151 12.64 -15.59 -5.10
C GLY A 151 12.78 -14.60 -3.94
N GLY A 152 13.95 -13.99 -3.80
CA GLY A 152 14.20 -13.01 -2.73
C GLY A 152 13.83 -13.53 -1.34
N ASN A 153 12.88 -12.86 -0.72
CA ASN A 153 12.35 -13.11 0.62
C ASN A 153 10.97 -13.79 0.63
N GLU A 154 10.51 -14.36 -0.49
CA GLU A 154 9.15 -14.88 -0.60
C GLU A 154 9.10 -16.41 -0.74
N PHE A 155 8.17 -17.00 0.00
CA PHE A 155 7.91 -18.43 0.04
C PHE A 155 6.46 -18.71 -0.36
N LEU A 156 6.21 -19.90 -0.87
CA LEU A 156 4.87 -20.41 -1.18
C LEU A 156 4.68 -21.78 -0.53
N LEU A 157 3.57 -21.95 0.14
CA LEU A 157 3.12 -23.21 0.69
C LEU A 157 1.85 -23.63 -0.03
N LEU A 158 1.83 -24.85 -0.59
CA LEU A 158 0.63 -25.49 -1.15
C LEU A 158 0.09 -26.51 -0.13
N VAL A 159 -1.16 -26.32 0.31
CA VAL A 159 -1.80 -27.18 1.30
C VAL A 159 -3.07 -27.78 0.71
N ALA A 160 -3.15 -29.11 0.71
CA ALA A 160 -4.34 -29.84 0.25
C ALA A 160 -5.20 -30.28 1.44
N PRO A 161 -6.54 -30.44 1.28
CA PRO A 161 -7.38 -31.07 2.28
C PRO A 161 -6.89 -32.52 2.62
N PRO A 162 -7.04 -32.99 3.84
CA PRO A 162 -7.81 -32.46 4.98
C PRO A 162 -7.02 -31.53 5.92
N PHE A 163 -5.85 -31.04 5.53
CA PHE A 163 -4.89 -30.37 6.40
C PHE A 163 -5.13 -28.86 6.58
N VAL A 164 -6.24 -28.36 6.04
CA VAL A 164 -6.67 -26.98 6.20
C VAL A 164 -7.56 -26.90 7.43
N ASP A 165 -7.01 -26.47 8.56
CA ASP A 165 -7.77 -26.14 9.74
C ASP A 165 -7.70 -24.62 10.03
N ASN A 166 -8.68 -24.12 10.77
CA ASN A 166 -8.78 -22.69 11.11
C ASN A 166 -7.58 -22.19 11.95
N THR A 167 -6.78 -23.10 12.53
CA THR A 167 -5.64 -22.77 13.39
C THR A 167 -4.31 -22.79 12.64
N LEU A 168 -4.29 -23.26 11.39
CA LEU A 168 -3.04 -23.37 10.60
C LEU A 168 -2.33 -22.03 10.46
N LEU A 169 -3.07 -21.00 10.12
CA LEU A 169 -2.51 -19.66 9.88
C LEU A 169 -2.01 -19.02 11.17
N GLU A 170 -2.74 -19.16 12.26
CA GLU A 170 -2.33 -18.67 13.59
C GLU A 170 -1.05 -19.38 14.05
N ARG A 171 -1.00 -20.70 13.93
CA ARG A 171 0.19 -21.50 14.25
C ARG A 171 1.40 -21.11 13.39
N LEU A 172 1.18 -20.86 12.08
CA LEU A 172 2.25 -20.37 11.20
C LEU A 172 2.78 -19.03 11.66
N LYS A 173 1.89 -18.07 11.94
CA LYS A 173 2.26 -16.72 12.40
C LYS A 173 3.02 -16.80 13.72
N GLU A 174 2.48 -17.51 14.70
CA GLU A 174 3.12 -17.65 16.02
C GLU A 174 4.52 -18.24 15.91
N GLN A 175 4.64 -19.37 15.22
CA GLN A 175 5.90 -20.09 15.11
C GLN A 175 6.94 -19.33 14.26
N LEU A 176 6.52 -18.64 13.20
CA LEU A 176 7.45 -17.91 12.33
C LEU A 176 7.94 -16.61 12.97
N SER A 177 7.17 -16.00 13.87
CA SER A 177 7.53 -14.79 14.61
C SER A 177 8.43 -15.07 15.84
N GLN A 178 8.71 -16.35 16.15
CA GLN A 178 9.62 -16.68 17.25
C GLN A 178 11.06 -16.22 16.96
N PRO A 179 11.81 -15.74 17.97
CA PRO A 179 13.19 -15.34 17.81
C PRO A 179 14.08 -16.43 17.18
N LEU A 180 15.01 -16.00 16.37
CA LEU A 180 16.04 -16.83 15.74
C LEU A 180 17.43 -16.36 16.20
N LYS A 181 18.25 -17.28 16.70
CA LYS A 181 19.65 -17.00 17.04
C LYS A 181 20.52 -17.27 15.82
N LEU A 182 21.09 -16.22 15.24
CA LEU A 182 21.93 -16.26 14.04
C LEU A 182 23.26 -15.56 14.35
N SER A 183 24.36 -16.28 14.22
CA SER A 183 25.73 -15.76 14.44
C SER A 183 25.91 -14.93 15.74
N GLY A 184 25.25 -15.35 16.84
CA GLY A 184 25.30 -14.68 18.13
C GLY A 184 24.28 -13.55 18.33
N THR A 185 23.55 -13.16 17.30
CA THR A 185 22.48 -12.14 17.37
C THR A 185 21.11 -12.81 17.41
N SER A 186 20.20 -12.28 18.23
CA SER A 186 18.80 -12.73 18.28
C SER A 186 17.96 -11.80 17.41
N LEU A 187 17.33 -12.36 16.36
CA LEU A 187 16.48 -11.64 15.42
C LEU A 187 15.05 -12.14 15.49
N ILE A 188 14.10 -11.23 15.44
CA ILE A 188 12.67 -11.53 15.30
C ILE A 188 12.26 -11.19 13.87
N PRO A 189 11.91 -12.18 13.03
CA PRO A 189 11.44 -11.91 11.66
C PRO A 189 10.03 -11.33 11.69
N THR A 190 9.79 -10.32 10.86
CA THR A 190 8.44 -9.83 10.57
C THR A 190 7.95 -10.51 9.31
N ILE A 191 6.80 -11.19 9.40
CA ILE A 191 6.27 -12.03 8.32
C ILE A 191 4.86 -11.58 7.95
N SER A 192 4.67 -11.32 6.67
CA SER A 192 3.34 -11.13 6.08
C SER A 192 2.90 -12.39 5.35
N MET A 193 1.58 -12.67 5.40
CA MET A 193 0.98 -13.87 4.82
C MET A 193 -0.25 -13.53 3.99
N ALA A 194 -0.31 -14.10 2.78
CA ALA A 194 -1.49 -14.06 1.92
C ALA A 194 -2.04 -15.46 1.69
N VAL A 195 -3.36 -15.59 1.66
CA VAL A 195 -4.05 -16.87 1.48
C VAL A 195 -5.03 -16.78 0.32
N LEU A 196 -5.01 -17.82 -0.52
CA LEU A 196 -5.94 -18.02 -1.62
C LEU A 196 -6.39 -19.47 -1.63
N GLN A 197 -7.60 -19.71 -2.12
CA GLN A 197 -8.17 -21.04 -2.31
C GLN A 197 -8.46 -21.28 -3.80
N SER A 198 -8.02 -22.41 -4.31
CA SER A 198 -8.40 -22.91 -5.63
C SER A 198 -9.53 -23.94 -5.48
N PRO A 199 -10.60 -23.87 -6.31
CA PRO A 199 -10.80 -23.06 -7.50
C PRO A 199 -11.44 -21.68 -7.27
N GLU A 200 -11.85 -21.32 -6.04
CA GLU A 200 -12.63 -20.12 -5.70
C GLU A 200 -11.91 -18.82 -6.13
N ASP A 201 -10.63 -18.72 -5.81
CA ASP A 201 -9.82 -17.54 -6.08
C ASP A 201 -9.08 -17.59 -7.43
N GLY A 202 -9.28 -18.65 -8.22
CA GLY A 202 -8.73 -18.76 -9.56
C GLY A 202 -8.61 -20.21 -10.04
N LYS A 203 -8.66 -20.35 -11.37
CA LYS A 203 -8.59 -21.65 -12.08
C LYS A 203 -7.37 -21.80 -12.97
N ASP A 204 -6.45 -20.84 -12.92
CA ASP A 204 -5.20 -20.83 -13.65
C ASP A 204 -4.03 -20.56 -12.70
N ALA A 205 -2.92 -21.27 -12.89
CA ALA A 205 -1.76 -21.18 -12.00
C ALA A 205 -1.12 -19.79 -12.02
N GLN A 206 -1.03 -19.16 -13.20
CA GLN A 206 -0.45 -17.83 -13.35
C GLN A 206 -1.33 -16.79 -12.65
N GLN A 207 -2.65 -16.89 -12.80
CA GLN A 207 -3.63 -16.05 -12.12
C GLN A 207 -3.53 -16.18 -10.59
N LEU A 208 -3.48 -17.41 -10.07
CA LEU A 208 -3.36 -17.68 -8.64
C LEU A 208 -2.05 -17.13 -8.06
N LEU A 209 -0.92 -17.33 -8.76
CA LEU A 209 0.37 -16.78 -8.34
C LEU A 209 0.38 -15.26 -8.38
N HIS A 210 -0.24 -14.64 -9.38
CA HIS A 210 -0.37 -13.19 -9.47
C HIS A 210 -1.24 -12.64 -8.33
N ARG A 211 -2.42 -13.22 -8.11
CA ARG A 211 -3.35 -12.85 -7.02
C ARG A 211 -2.71 -13.01 -5.64
N SER A 212 -1.93 -14.07 -5.44
CA SER A 212 -1.20 -14.28 -4.18
C SER A 212 -0.15 -13.18 -3.94
N SER A 213 0.48 -12.66 -5.00
CA SER A 213 1.41 -11.53 -4.89
C SER A 213 0.71 -10.26 -4.44
N ILE A 214 -0.44 -9.95 -5.05
CA ILE A 214 -1.22 -8.76 -4.71
C ILE A 214 -1.74 -8.86 -3.27
N ALA A 215 -2.29 -10.01 -2.88
CA ALA A 215 -2.75 -10.23 -1.50
C ALA A 215 -1.62 -10.11 -0.47
N LEU A 216 -0.38 -10.51 -0.82
CA LEU A 216 0.78 -10.32 0.05
C LEU A 216 1.15 -8.85 0.23
N ILE A 217 1.00 -8.02 -0.80
CA ILE A 217 1.20 -6.57 -0.68
C ILE A 217 0.20 -5.98 0.32
N GLN A 218 -1.07 -6.37 0.25
CA GLN A 218 -2.07 -5.93 1.21
C GLN A 218 -1.79 -6.44 2.64
N ALA A 219 -1.32 -7.68 2.78
CA ALA A 219 -0.92 -8.22 4.07
C ALA A 219 0.20 -7.40 4.74
N ARG A 220 1.16 -6.87 3.97
CA ARG A 220 2.24 -6.01 4.48
C ARG A 220 1.74 -4.68 5.07
N HIS A 221 0.62 -4.17 4.56
CA HIS A 221 0.00 -2.94 5.05
C HIS A 221 -1.03 -3.20 6.17
N SER A 222 -1.41 -4.46 6.39
CA SER A 222 -2.32 -4.85 7.46
C SER A 222 -1.60 -4.88 8.81
N ARG A 223 -2.24 -4.36 9.87
CA ARG A 223 -1.74 -4.49 11.26
C ARG A 223 -1.59 -5.96 11.70
N GLU A 224 -2.38 -6.83 11.12
CA GLU A 224 -2.37 -8.26 11.42
C GLU A 224 -1.26 -9.02 10.67
N GLY A 225 -0.65 -8.42 9.65
CA GLY A 225 0.32 -9.09 8.77
C GLY A 225 -0.28 -10.26 7.99
N PHE A 226 -1.60 -10.25 7.80
CA PHE A 226 -2.35 -11.31 7.11
C PHE A 226 -3.40 -10.72 6.20
N HIS A 227 -3.60 -11.34 5.03
CA HIS A 227 -4.68 -10.98 4.11
C HIS A 227 -5.16 -12.20 3.30
N ALA A 228 -6.46 -12.49 3.38
CA ALA A 228 -7.10 -13.43 2.45
C ALA A 228 -7.45 -12.68 1.17
N TYR A 229 -7.19 -13.31 0.01
CA TYR A 229 -7.57 -12.70 -1.27
C TYR A 229 -9.09 -12.46 -1.30
N GLN A 230 -9.48 -11.32 -1.82
CA GLN A 230 -10.88 -10.97 -2.06
C GLN A 230 -11.08 -10.70 -3.55
N SER A 231 -12.19 -11.17 -4.09
CA SER A 231 -12.52 -10.94 -5.49
C SER A 231 -12.49 -9.44 -5.83
N GLY A 232 -11.83 -9.08 -6.94
CA GLY A 232 -11.64 -7.69 -7.37
C GLY A 232 -10.39 -7.00 -6.82
N LEU A 233 -9.60 -7.65 -5.96
CA LEU A 233 -8.34 -7.08 -5.44
C LEU A 233 -7.31 -6.82 -6.56
N ASP A 234 -7.25 -7.70 -7.57
CA ASP A 234 -6.42 -7.55 -8.76
C ASP A 234 -6.82 -6.32 -9.59
N HIS A 235 -8.13 -6.05 -9.74
CA HIS A 235 -8.62 -4.85 -10.43
C HIS A 235 -8.30 -3.58 -9.65
N ARG A 236 -8.47 -3.59 -8.32
CA ARG A 236 -8.07 -2.45 -7.46
C ARG A 236 -6.58 -2.17 -7.59
N HIS A 237 -5.75 -3.18 -7.46
CA HIS A 237 -4.29 -3.04 -7.58
C HIS A 237 -3.85 -2.54 -8.97
N ALA A 238 -4.48 -3.03 -10.04
CA ALA A 238 -4.22 -2.55 -11.39
C ALA A 238 -4.62 -1.07 -11.55
N ARG A 239 -5.76 -0.65 -10.93
CA ARG A 239 -6.19 0.74 -10.89
C ARG A 239 -5.21 1.62 -10.12
N GLU A 240 -4.79 1.20 -8.92
CA GLU A 240 -3.80 1.92 -8.09
C GLU A 240 -2.47 2.10 -8.85
N LYS A 241 -1.97 1.04 -9.45
CA LYS A 241 -0.73 1.08 -10.26
C LYS A 241 -0.84 2.04 -11.44
N ARG A 242 -2.01 2.09 -12.08
CA ARG A 242 -2.28 3.05 -13.15
C ARG A 242 -2.29 4.48 -12.61
N LEU A 243 -3.01 4.74 -11.52
CA LEU A 243 -3.05 6.06 -10.88
C LEU A 243 -1.66 6.55 -10.51
N LEU A 244 -0.81 5.67 -9.96
CA LEU A 244 0.60 6.00 -9.66
C LEU A 244 1.40 6.39 -10.90
N SER A 245 1.23 5.65 -12.00
CA SER A 245 1.90 5.95 -13.27
C SER A 245 1.46 7.28 -13.85
N ASP A 246 0.17 7.61 -13.75
CA ASP A 246 -0.42 8.77 -14.39
C ASP A 246 -0.27 10.04 -13.52
N LEU A 247 -0.13 9.90 -12.18
CA LEU A 247 -0.01 11.02 -11.24
C LEU A 247 1.21 11.92 -11.51
N VAL A 248 2.32 11.34 -11.94
CA VAL A 248 3.55 12.09 -12.29
C VAL A 248 3.27 13.14 -13.36
N ASN A 249 2.44 12.79 -14.34
CA ASN A 249 2.10 13.65 -15.45
C ASN A 249 0.89 14.56 -15.14
N ALA A 250 0.07 14.20 -14.12
CA ALA A 250 -1.16 14.92 -13.80
C ALA A 250 -0.97 16.41 -13.52
N VAL A 251 0.14 16.79 -12.90
CA VAL A 251 0.52 18.18 -12.64
C VAL A 251 0.85 18.93 -13.95
N GLN A 252 1.65 18.30 -14.83
CA GLN A 252 2.10 18.91 -16.10
C GLN A 252 0.97 19.00 -17.11
N ASP A 253 0.10 17.99 -17.14
CA ASP A 253 -1.03 17.88 -18.08
C ASP A 253 -2.29 18.63 -17.59
N GLN A 254 -2.18 19.44 -16.54
CA GLN A 254 -3.28 20.23 -15.97
C GLN A 254 -4.52 19.37 -15.62
N GLN A 255 -4.30 18.16 -15.13
CA GLN A 255 -5.38 17.24 -14.74
C GLN A 255 -5.82 17.45 -13.29
N LEU A 256 -4.96 18.04 -12.45
CA LEU A 256 -5.30 18.42 -11.09
C LEU A 256 -6.08 19.75 -11.11
N ARG A 257 -7.07 19.87 -10.23
CA ARG A 257 -7.83 21.10 -10.04
C ARG A 257 -8.10 21.36 -8.56
N VAL A 258 -8.32 22.61 -8.22
CA VAL A 258 -8.68 23.04 -6.87
C VAL A 258 -10.13 23.49 -6.89
N VAL A 259 -10.93 22.99 -5.98
CA VAL A 259 -12.30 23.45 -5.72
C VAL A 259 -12.38 24.04 -4.32
N TYR A 260 -13.34 24.94 -4.11
CA TYR A 260 -13.43 25.74 -2.90
C TYR A 260 -14.77 25.54 -2.21
N GLN A 261 -14.72 25.24 -0.90
CA GLN A 261 -15.92 25.08 -0.08
C GLN A 261 -16.00 26.21 0.95
N PRO A 262 -17.13 26.96 1.02
CA PRO A 262 -17.27 28.08 1.92
C PRO A 262 -17.44 27.64 3.38
N LYS A 263 -16.89 28.48 4.28
CA LYS A 263 -17.09 28.48 5.74
C LYS A 263 -17.89 29.71 6.14
N ILE A 264 -18.87 29.53 7.03
CA ILE A 264 -19.69 30.63 7.52
C ILE A 264 -19.59 30.73 9.06
N ARG A 265 -19.71 31.93 9.58
CA ARG A 265 -19.86 32.19 11.00
C ARG A 265 -21.31 31.94 11.42
N LEU A 266 -21.51 31.33 12.59
CA LEU A 266 -22.84 30.91 13.04
C LEU A 266 -23.63 32.00 13.73
N ASP A 267 -23.03 33.10 14.16
CA ASP A 267 -23.70 34.22 14.83
C ASP A 267 -24.39 35.16 13.83
N ASP A 268 -23.79 35.44 12.68
CA ASP A 268 -24.28 36.41 11.68
C ASP A 268 -24.44 35.84 10.27
N GLY A 269 -24.02 34.59 10.05
CA GLY A 269 -24.02 33.93 8.73
C GLY A 269 -23.00 34.48 7.75
N ALA A 270 -22.05 35.33 8.19
CA ALA A 270 -21.04 35.88 7.30
C ALA A 270 -20.08 34.79 6.81
N VAL A 271 -19.68 34.87 5.53
CA VAL A 271 -18.65 34.02 4.96
C VAL A 271 -17.30 34.42 5.55
N THR A 272 -16.65 33.52 6.28
CA THR A 272 -15.32 33.73 6.90
C THR A 272 -14.18 33.38 5.97
N GLY A 273 -14.38 32.44 5.05
CA GLY A 273 -13.37 31.98 4.12
C GLY A 273 -13.81 30.75 3.33
N PHE A 274 -12.86 30.11 2.72
CA PHE A 274 -13.08 28.88 1.95
C PHE A 274 -11.98 27.86 2.27
N GLU A 275 -12.31 26.58 2.17
CA GLU A 275 -11.33 25.49 2.16
C GLU A 275 -11.01 25.11 0.72
N ALA A 276 -9.71 25.03 0.38
CA ALA A 276 -9.21 24.57 -0.89
C ALA A 276 -9.09 23.06 -0.88
N LEU A 277 -9.88 22.40 -1.73
CA LEU A 277 -9.96 20.95 -1.84
C LEU A 277 -9.39 20.50 -3.18
N LEU A 278 -8.47 19.55 -3.13
CA LEU A 278 -7.83 19.00 -4.32
C LEU A 278 -8.74 17.96 -4.99
N GLN A 279 -8.78 17.96 -6.32
CA GLN A 279 -9.44 16.94 -7.14
C GLN A 279 -8.56 16.60 -8.34
N TRP A 280 -8.71 15.41 -8.89
CA TRP A 280 -8.02 14.98 -10.10
C TRP A 280 -9.02 14.63 -11.20
N GLN A 281 -9.06 15.41 -12.27
CA GLN A 281 -9.83 15.11 -13.48
C GLN A 281 -9.03 14.16 -14.37
N HIS A 282 -9.13 12.87 -14.06
CA HIS A 282 -8.36 11.85 -14.78
C HIS A 282 -8.97 11.58 -16.17
N PRO A 283 -8.18 11.54 -17.26
CA PRO A 283 -8.69 11.48 -18.63
C PRO A 283 -9.55 10.22 -18.95
N SER A 284 -9.35 9.12 -18.23
CA SER A 284 -10.07 7.87 -18.48
C SER A 284 -10.82 7.31 -17.29
N LEU A 285 -10.56 7.79 -16.06
CA LEU A 285 -11.24 7.34 -14.84
C LEU A 285 -12.27 8.35 -14.33
N GLY A 286 -12.35 9.52 -14.98
CA GLY A 286 -13.23 10.61 -14.57
C GLY A 286 -12.70 11.37 -13.36
N LEU A 287 -13.60 11.96 -12.58
CA LEU A 287 -13.27 12.72 -11.40
C LEU A 287 -12.85 11.79 -10.25
N LEU A 288 -11.66 12.03 -9.71
CA LEU A 288 -11.10 11.32 -8.57
C LEU A 288 -11.00 12.27 -7.37
N TYR A 289 -11.35 11.76 -6.21
CA TYR A 289 -11.26 12.47 -4.94
C TYR A 289 -9.94 12.21 -4.22
N PRO A 290 -9.50 13.07 -3.30
CA PRO A 290 -8.22 12.96 -2.60
C PRO A 290 -7.96 11.58 -1.98
N ASP A 291 -8.96 10.98 -1.35
CA ASP A 291 -8.87 9.67 -0.70
C ASP A 291 -8.48 8.53 -1.65
N GLU A 292 -8.70 8.70 -2.97
CA GLU A 292 -8.40 7.70 -3.97
C GLU A 292 -6.95 7.73 -4.45
N PHE A 293 -6.27 8.88 -4.40
CA PHE A 293 -4.94 9.04 -4.99
C PHE A 293 -3.87 9.64 -4.05
N LEU A 294 -4.23 10.43 -3.03
CA LEU A 294 -3.24 10.99 -2.10
C LEU A 294 -2.48 9.92 -1.30
N PRO A 295 -3.12 8.85 -0.78
CA PRO A 295 -2.37 7.77 -0.15
C PRO A 295 -1.34 7.14 -1.08
N LEU A 296 -1.65 7.03 -2.39
CA LEU A 296 -0.73 6.53 -3.40
C LEU A 296 0.42 7.53 -3.66
N ALA A 297 0.12 8.84 -3.69
CA ALA A 297 1.12 9.91 -3.81
C ALA A 297 2.14 9.87 -2.65
N VAL A 298 1.67 9.66 -1.43
CA VAL A 298 2.52 9.51 -0.23
C VAL A 298 3.44 8.29 -0.38
N HIS A 299 2.89 7.11 -0.69
CA HIS A 299 3.67 5.88 -0.82
C HIS A 299 4.69 5.91 -1.95
N SER A 300 4.43 6.66 -3.01
CA SER A 300 5.32 6.80 -4.17
C SER A 300 6.32 7.94 -4.07
N GLY A 301 6.26 8.76 -3.01
CA GLY A 301 7.12 9.93 -2.84
C GLY A 301 6.76 11.13 -3.72
N HIS A 302 5.57 11.15 -4.33
CA HIS A 302 5.12 12.25 -5.19
C HIS A 302 4.29 13.32 -4.45
N MET A 303 4.05 13.12 -3.15
CA MET A 303 3.21 14.04 -2.36
C MET A 303 3.77 15.46 -2.33
N ALA A 304 5.09 15.64 -2.21
CA ALA A 304 5.73 16.95 -2.24
C ALA A 304 5.48 17.72 -3.55
N LEU A 305 5.44 17.03 -4.70
CA LEU A 305 5.12 17.64 -5.99
C LEU A 305 3.66 18.12 -6.02
N VAL A 306 2.74 17.30 -5.53
CA VAL A 306 1.30 17.63 -5.46
C VAL A 306 1.06 18.80 -4.49
N GLY A 307 1.67 18.78 -3.30
CA GLY A 307 1.55 19.84 -2.31
C GLY A 307 2.09 21.19 -2.82
N GLN A 308 3.27 21.19 -3.46
CA GLN A 308 3.83 22.41 -4.05
C GLN A 308 2.95 23.00 -5.16
N TRP A 309 2.39 22.14 -6.01
CA TRP A 309 1.47 22.57 -7.05
C TRP A 309 0.18 23.16 -6.44
N LEU A 310 -0.41 22.48 -5.45
CA LEU A 310 -1.63 22.95 -4.78
C LEU A 310 -1.43 24.34 -4.15
N ILE A 311 -0.37 24.50 -3.35
CA ILE A 311 -0.03 25.78 -2.72
C ILE A 311 0.12 26.89 -3.77
N GLY A 312 0.83 26.62 -4.87
CA GLY A 312 1.02 27.57 -5.95
C GLY A 312 -0.29 28.01 -6.59
N GLN A 313 -1.15 27.05 -6.95
CA GLN A 313 -2.46 27.33 -7.56
C GLN A 313 -3.38 28.11 -6.62
N VAL A 314 -3.47 27.73 -5.35
CA VAL A 314 -4.29 28.45 -4.37
C VAL A 314 -3.83 29.90 -4.23
N MET A 315 -2.53 30.14 -4.13
CA MET A 315 -1.99 31.51 -4.05
C MET A 315 -2.26 32.32 -5.32
N ASP A 316 -2.23 31.71 -6.51
CA ASP A 316 -2.55 32.36 -7.77
C ASP A 316 -4.05 32.76 -7.82
N HIS A 317 -4.96 31.90 -7.37
CA HIS A 317 -6.39 32.19 -7.27
C HIS A 317 -6.65 33.30 -6.23
N MET A 318 -6.01 33.25 -5.05
CA MET A 318 -6.12 34.30 -4.02
C MET A 318 -5.69 35.67 -4.57
N ALA A 319 -4.60 35.73 -5.33
CA ALA A 319 -4.13 36.96 -5.96
C ALA A 319 -5.14 37.49 -6.99
N ALA A 320 -5.73 36.63 -7.81
CA ALA A 320 -6.74 37.02 -8.79
C ALA A 320 -8.03 37.55 -8.12
N TRP A 321 -8.49 36.94 -7.04
CA TRP A 321 -9.65 37.42 -6.27
C TRP A 321 -9.36 38.74 -5.57
N GLN A 322 -8.16 38.91 -5.00
CA GLN A 322 -7.72 40.18 -4.39
C GLN A 322 -7.66 41.29 -5.43
N ALA A 323 -7.15 41.04 -6.64
CA ALA A 323 -7.13 42.02 -7.73
C ALA A 323 -8.56 42.43 -8.15
N SER A 324 -9.55 41.56 -7.96
CA SER A 324 -10.97 41.83 -8.17
C SER A 324 -11.66 42.48 -6.95
N GLY A 325 -10.90 42.88 -5.92
CA GLY A 325 -11.42 43.52 -4.72
C GLY A 325 -11.96 42.61 -3.64
N HIS A 326 -11.73 41.30 -3.74
CA HIS A 326 -12.23 40.28 -2.81
C HIS A 326 -11.07 39.59 -2.10
N ALA A 327 -10.62 40.15 -0.99
CA ALA A 327 -9.66 39.50 -0.10
C ALA A 327 -10.39 38.51 0.83
N MET A 328 -10.04 37.22 0.75
CA MET A 328 -10.70 36.14 1.48
C MET A 328 -9.65 35.26 2.15
N GLN A 329 -10.01 34.64 3.29
CA GLN A 329 -9.17 33.64 3.92
C GLN A 329 -9.36 32.28 3.22
N ILE A 330 -8.26 31.63 2.85
CA ILE A 330 -8.28 30.31 2.23
C ILE A 330 -7.50 29.33 3.09
N ALA A 331 -8.13 28.21 3.40
CA ALA A 331 -7.52 27.11 4.13
C ALA A 331 -6.93 26.09 3.16
N ILE A 332 -5.74 25.59 3.46
CA ILE A 332 -5.01 24.56 2.70
C ILE A 332 -4.62 23.43 3.63
N ASN A 333 -4.92 22.21 3.24
CA ASN A 333 -4.49 21.01 3.94
C ASN A 333 -3.00 20.73 3.71
N LEU A 334 -2.23 20.52 4.78
CA LEU A 334 -0.82 20.13 4.73
C LEU A 334 -0.63 18.67 5.13
N SER A 335 0.19 17.96 4.37
CA SER A 335 0.62 16.60 4.68
C SER A 335 1.85 16.57 5.60
N ALA A 336 2.11 15.39 6.20
CA ALA A 336 3.35 15.17 6.96
C ALA A 336 4.62 15.45 6.15
N ILE A 337 4.59 15.14 4.85
CA ILE A 337 5.74 15.34 3.95
C ILE A 337 6.00 16.86 3.72
N ASP A 338 4.93 17.66 3.70
CA ASP A 338 5.07 19.12 3.60
C ASP A 338 5.69 19.68 4.87
N LEU A 339 5.28 19.19 6.05
CA LEU A 339 5.82 19.63 7.35
C LEU A 339 7.28 19.21 7.60
N ASP A 340 7.73 18.12 6.98
CA ASP A 340 9.12 17.68 7.02
C ASP A 340 10.07 18.55 6.19
N ASP A 341 9.53 19.45 5.33
CA ASP A 341 10.34 20.34 4.54
C ASP A 341 10.81 21.57 5.36
N PRO A 342 12.10 21.70 5.69
CA PRO A 342 12.63 22.82 6.48
C PRO A 342 12.46 24.18 5.80
N GLN A 343 12.16 24.19 4.50
CA GLN A 343 11.98 25.43 3.73
C GLN A 343 10.52 25.82 3.54
N LEU A 344 9.56 25.04 4.09
CA LEU A 344 8.14 25.26 3.90
C LEU A 344 7.71 26.69 4.31
N ALA A 345 8.03 27.11 5.54
CA ALA A 345 7.67 28.45 6.04
C ALA A 345 8.21 29.54 5.12
N ARG A 346 9.50 29.48 4.79
CA ARG A 346 10.14 30.45 3.90
C ARG A 346 9.48 30.51 2.53
N ARG A 347 9.14 29.35 1.96
CA ARG A 347 8.50 29.24 0.65
C ARG A 347 7.08 29.80 0.66
N LEU A 348 6.29 29.48 1.69
CA LEU A 348 4.93 30.02 1.87
C LEU A 348 4.95 31.53 2.00
N LEU A 349 5.74 32.08 2.91
CA LEU A 349 5.82 33.52 3.15
C LEU A 349 6.36 34.30 1.93
N ALA A 350 7.37 33.76 1.25
CA ALA A 350 7.87 34.34 0.00
C ALA A 350 6.79 34.31 -1.10
N GLY A 351 6.03 33.22 -1.22
CA GLY A 351 4.93 33.08 -2.17
C GLY A 351 3.80 34.10 -1.94
N LEU A 352 3.40 34.30 -0.69
CA LEU A 352 2.41 35.29 -0.27
C LEU A 352 2.89 36.69 -0.55
N HIS A 353 4.13 37.02 -0.14
CA HIS A 353 4.73 38.34 -0.36
C HIS A 353 4.84 38.69 -1.86
N HIS A 354 5.30 37.75 -2.68
CA HIS A 354 5.43 37.96 -4.13
C HIS A 354 4.08 38.30 -4.79
N ARG A 355 2.97 37.78 -4.26
CA ARG A 355 1.61 38.02 -4.77
C ARG A 355 0.86 39.11 -4.02
N HIS A 356 1.52 39.82 -3.10
CA HIS A 356 0.94 40.86 -2.25
C HIS A 356 -0.26 40.35 -1.39
N ILE A 357 -0.27 39.08 -1.02
CA ILE A 357 -1.31 38.47 -0.18
C ILE A 357 -0.91 38.67 1.28
N ALA A 358 -1.84 39.14 2.12
CA ALA A 358 -1.60 39.23 3.55
C ALA A 358 -1.54 37.83 4.17
N PRO A 359 -0.58 37.49 5.04
CA PRO A 359 -0.49 36.18 5.68
C PRO A 359 -1.76 35.75 6.41
N THR A 360 -2.54 36.70 6.94
CA THR A 360 -3.83 36.46 7.61
C THR A 360 -4.91 35.89 6.69
N GLN A 361 -4.71 35.97 5.37
CA GLN A 361 -5.59 35.34 4.38
C GLN A 361 -5.29 33.85 4.14
N LEU A 362 -4.19 33.33 4.68
CA LEU A 362 -3.86 31.91 4.60
C LEU A 362 -4.15 31.23 5.92
N MET A 363 -4.87 30.09 5.86
CA MET A 363 -5.04 29.14 6.96
C MET A 363 -4.36 27.82 6.55
N LEU A 364 -3.64 27.21 7.47
CA LEU A 364 -3.04 25.89 7.28
C LEU A 364 -3.78 24.88 8.14
N GLU A 365 -4.28 23.82 7.53
CA GLU A 365 -4.99 22.73 8.18
C GLU A 365 -4.09 21.51 8.28
N ILE A 366 -3.97 20.92 9.48
CA ILE A 366 -3.06 19.83 9.78
C ILE A 366 -3.82 18.80 10.60
N THR A 367 -3.83 17.55 10.14
CA THR A 367 -4.53 16.49 10.86
C THR A 367 -3.85 16.14 12.19
N GLU A 368 -4.66 15.66 13.14
CA GLU A 368 -4.20 15.17 14.44
C GLU A 368 -3.04 14.16 14.31
N GLN A 369 -3.14 13.22 13.37
CA GLN A 369 -2.12 12.19 13.14
C GLN A 369 -0.79 12.76 12.62
N THR A 370 -0.85 13.72 11.72
CA THR A 370 0.33 14.37 11.12
C THR A 370 1.17 15.07 12.18
N MET A 371 0.54 15.74 13.13
CA MET A 371 1.23 16.43 14.23
C MET A 371 1.96 15.48 15.19
N MET A 372 1.55 14.21 15.26
CA MET A 372 2.15 13.22 16.18
C MET A 372 3.47 12.63 15.68
N LEU A 373 3.87 12.85 14.44
CA LEU A 373 5.11 12.28 13.88
C LEU A 373 6.36 12.94 14.48
N ASP A 374 6.42 14.28 14.51
CA ASP A 374 7.46 15.06 15.21
C ASP A 374 6.86 16.36 15.78
N PRO A 375 6.21 16.30 16.95
CA PRO A 375 5.52 17.45 17.54
C PRO A 375 6.41 18.64 17.82
N ALA A 376 7.71 18.42 18.08
CA ALA A 376 8.62 19.52 18.43
C ALA A 376 9.01 20.33 17.20
N SER A 377 9.41 19.70 16.10
CA SER A 377 9.75 20.35 14.84
C SER A 377 8.54 21.03 14.22
N VAL A 378 7.37 20.37 14.24
CA VAL A 378 6.10 20.93 13.77
C VAL A 378 5.72 22.19 14.55
N ALA A 379 5.80 22.18 15.89
CA ALA A 379 5.49 23.34 16.70
C ALA A 379 6.37 24.55 16.37
N VAL A 380 7.67 24.36 16.11
CA VAL A 380 8.59 25.44 15.74
C VAL A 380 8.21 26.04 14.39
N LEU A 381 7.91 25.21 13.40
CA LEU A 381 7.49 25.64 12.06
C LEU A 381 6.18 26.44 12.11
N LEU A 382 5.19 25.93 12.83
CA LEU A 382 3.88 26.57 12.95
C LEU A 382 3.98 27.91 13.71
N GLU A 383 4.79 27.96 14.77
CA GLU A 383 5.02 29.19 15.51
C GLU A 383 5.68 30.28 14.66
N GLU A 384 6.61 29.92 13.75
CA GLU A 384 7.20 30.84 12.77
C GLU A 384 6.13 31.43 11.85
N LEU A 385 5.28 30.58 11.25
CA LEU A 385 4.21 31.00 10.35
C LEU A 385 3.14 31.84 11.04
N ARG A 386 2.76 31.46 12.26
CA ARG A 386 1.77 32.17 13.07
C ARG A 386 2.23 33.57 13.48
N LYS A 387 3.53 33.77 13.77
CA LYS A 387 4.12 35.09 14.06
C LYS A 387 3.99 36.07 12.89
N GLU A 388 4.02 35.55 11.67
CA GLU A 388 3.80 36.36 10.46
C GLU A 388 2.29 36.56 10.16
N GLY A 389 1.40 35.94 10.94
CA GLY A 389 -0.05 36.14 10.83
C GLY A 389 -0.80 35.05 10.07
N VAL A 390 -0.14 33.93 9.70
CA VAL A 390 -0.82 32.76 9.13
C VAL A 390 -1.64 32.07 10.23
N THR A 391 -2.89 31.74 9.93
CA THR A 391 -3.77 31.01 10.84
C THR A 391 -3.47 29.51 10.78
N VAL A 392 -3.50 28.83 11.93
CA VAL A 392 -3.25 27.38 12.03
C VAL A 392 -4.44 26.67 12.60
N ALA A 393 -4.94 25.64 11.89
CA ALA A 393 -6.05 24.81 12.31
C ALA A 393 -5.63 23.35 12.50
N ILE A 394 -6.16 22.73 13.56
CA ILE A 394 -6.12 21.26 13.69
C ILE A 394 -7.35 20.67 13.03
N ASP A 395 -7.15 19.70 12.18
CA ASP A 395 -8.19 19.03 11.39
C ASP A 395 -8.48 17.59 11.89
N ASP A 396 -9.64 17.04 11.54
CA ASP A 396 -10.13 15.71 11.89
C ASP A 396 -10.13 15.44 13.41
N PHE A 397 -10.36 16.47 14.24
CA PHE A 397 -10.27 16.34 15.69
C PHE A 397 -11.29 15.36 16.25
N GLY A 398 -10.80 14.44 17.11
CA GLY A 398 -11.57 13.41 17.78
C GLY A 398 -11.53 12.04 17.12
N THR A 399 -10.93 11.91 15.94
CA THR A 399 -10.77 10.61 15.24
C THR A 399 -9.50 9.86 15.65
N GLY A 400 -8.55 10.53 16.32
CA GLY A 400 -7.26 10.02 16.74
C GLY A 400 -7.06 9.89 18.25
N TYR A 401 -5.82 9.75 18.66
CA TYR A 401 -5.39 9.62 20.08
C TYR A 401 -4.66 10.88 20.57
N SER A 402 -5.17 12.08 20.29
CA SER A 402 -4.51 13.30 20.80
C SER A 402 -4.51 13.35 22.31
N SER A 403 -3.32 13.49 22.88
CA SER A 403 -3.18 13.87 24.28
C SER A 403 -3.50 15.36 24.43
N LEU A 404 -4.43 15.73 25.34
CA LEU A 404 -4.71 17.11 25.69
C LEU A 404 -3.44 17.92 26.05
N THR A 405 -2.42 17.23 26.55
CA THR A 405 -1.11 17.82 26.86
C THR A 405 -0.38 18.29 25.59
N GLN A 406 -0.58 17.60 24.47
CA GLN A 406 0.04 17.96 23.20
C GLN A 406 -0.72 19.09 22.51
N LEU A 407 -2.06 19.03 22.49
CA LEU A 407 -2.90 20.11 21.97
C LEU A 407 -2.54 21.47 22.61
N ARG A 408 -2.32 21.49 23.93
CA ARG A 408 -1.92 22.69 24.67
C ARG A 408 -0.55 23.28 24.25
N ARG A 409 0.33 22.46 23.69
CA ARG A 409 1.69 22.88 23.32
C ARG A 409 1.82 23.40 21.88
N LEU A 410 0.82 23.15 21.07
CA LEU A 410 0.84 23.51 19.68
C LEU A 410 0.28 24.95 19.50
N PRO A 411 0.90 25.75 18.63
CA PRO A 411 0.45 27.10 18.32
C PRO A 411 -0.75 27.04 17.35
N LEU A 412 -1.92 26.74 17.88
CA LEU A 412 -3.17 26.62 17.12
C LEU A 412 -4.06 27.84 17.32
N ASP A 413 -4.91 28.12 16.34
CA ASP A 413 -5.93 29.18 16.35
C ASP A 413 -7.34 28.59 16.21
N VAL A 414 -7.47 27.46 15.48
CA VAL A 414 -8.77 26.87 15.11
C VAL A 414 -8.74 25.37 15.36
N LEU A 415 -9.89 24.83 15.81
CA LEU A 415 -10.16 23.41 15.92
C LEU A 415 -11.32 23.03 14.98
N LYS A 416 -11.09 22.10 14.05
CA LYS A 416 -12.12 21.57 13.15
C LYS A 416 -12.64 20.24 13.68
N ILE A 417 -13.96 20.17 13.88
CA ILE A 417 -14.64 18.93 14.32
C ILE A 417 -14.97 18.10 13.10
N ASP A 418 -14.46 16.86 13.06
CA ASP A 418 -14.64 15.94 11.95
C ASP A 418 -16.12 15.69 11.61
N LYS A 419 -16.41 15.61 10.33
CA LYS A 419 -17.75 15.37 9.78
C LYS A 419 -18.45 14.13 10.34
N SER A 420 -17.72 13.08 10.73
CA SER A 420 -18.32 11.83 11.24
C SER A 420 -19.15 12.05 12.49
N PHE A 421 -18.71 12.95 13.38
CA PHE A 421 -19.46 13.33 14.59
C PHE A 421 -20.63 14.26 14.27
N VAL A 422 -20.43 15.22 13.35
CA VAL A 422 -21.48 16.19 12.97
C VAL A 422 -22.61 15.52 12.20
N MET A 423 -22.32 14.58 11.30
CA MET A 423 -23.34 13.83 10.55
C MET A 423 -24.28 13.03 11.44
N ASN A 424 -23.81 12.55 12.58
CA ASN A 424 -24.57 11.76 13.54
C ASN A 424 -25.13 12.56 14.71
N LEU A 425 -24.86 13.86 14.79
CA LEU A 425 -25.22 14.77 15.88
C LEU A 425 -26.69 14.69 16.31
N THR A 426 -27.60 14.43 15.37
CA THR A 426 -29.06 14.32 15.63
C THR A 426 -29.51 12.90 15.95
N LYS A 427 -28.66 11.88 15.78
CA LYS A 427 -29.02 10.46 15.86
C LYS A 427 -28.37 9.73 17.04
N GLN A 428 -27.16 10.13 17.41
CA GLN A 428 -26.36 9.46 18.44
C GLN A 428 -25.97 10.44 19.54
N ARG A 429 -26.32 10.07 20.79
CA ARG A 429 -26.04 10.90 21.97
C ARG A 429 -24.54 10.99 22.27
N GLU A 430 -23.82 9.95 21.97
CA GLU A 430 -22.37 9.87 22.12
C GLU A 430 -21.66 10.91 21.25
N ASP A 431 -22.01 11.00 19.97
CA ASP A 431 -21.43 11.96 19.03
C ASP A 431 -21.81 13.41 19.42
N ALA A 432 -23.04 13.63 19.87
CA ALA A 432 -23.44 14.93 20.39
C ALA A 432 -22.60 15.32 21.63
N THR A 433 -22.29 14.37 22.52
CA THR A 433 -21.43 14.62 23.69
C THR A 433 -20.00 14.96 23.27
N ILE A 434 -19.45 14.26 22.26
CA ILE A 434 -18.12 14.56 21.72
C ILE A 434 -18.09 15.97 21.14
N VAL A 435 -19.05 16.35 20.30
CA VAL A 435 -19.14 17.69 19.72
C VAL A 435 -19.20 18.77 20.78
N HIS A 436 -20.11 18.66 21.77
CA HIS A 436 -20.21 19.63 22.87
C HIS A 436 -18.91 19.73 23.68
N SER A 437 -18.28 18.58 23.98
CA SER A 437 -17.04 18.56 24.76
C SER A 437 -15.88 19.18 23.98
N SER A 438 -15.82 18.93 22.64
CA SER A 438 -14.79 19.51 21.77
C SER A 438 -14.91 21.03 21.66
N ILE A 439 -16.16 21.55 21.53
CA ILE A 439 -16.40 23.02 21.52
C ILE A 439 -15.94 23.66 22.83
N ALA A 440 -16.38 23.12 23.98
CA ALA A 440 -16.00 23.64 25.28
C ALA A 440 -14.48 23.59 25.50
N LEU A 441 -13.86 22.49 25.15
CA LEU A 441 -12.40 22.31 25.24
C LEU A 441 -11.63 23.33 24.36
N ALA A 442 -12.05 23.50 23.14
CA ALA A 442 -11.42 24.46 22.21
C ALA A 442 -11.49 25.88 22.76
N HIS A 443 -12.66 26.30 23.25
CA HIS A 443 -12.84 27.61 23.86
C HIS A 443 -12.01 27.80 25.15
N ASP A 444 -11.86 26.74 25.96
CA ASP A 444 -10.98 26.78 27.15
C ASP A 444 -9.49 26.99 26.76
N PHE A 445 -9.11 26.58 25.56
CA PHE A 445 -7.77 26.86 24.99
C PHE A 445 -7.69 28.15 24.17
N GLY A 446 -8.79 28.89 24.04
CA GLY A 446 -8.86 30.12 23.27
C GLY A 446 -8.85 29.88 21.74
N LEU A 447 -9.30 28.72 21.28
CA LEU A 447 -9.41 28.36 19.87
C LEU A 447 -10.83 28.64 19.35
N GLU A 448 -10.94 29.07 18.11
CA GLU A 448 -12.21 29.04 17.36
C GLU A 448 -12.54 27.60 16.90
N VAL A 449 -13.84 27.31 16.74
CA VAL A 449 -14.30 25.98 16.35
C VAL A 449 -15.02 26.03 15.00
N VAL A 450 -14.63 25.16 14.09
CA VAL A 450 -15.31 24.90 12.82
C VAL A 450 -15.93 23.50 12.85
N ALA A 451 -17.25 23.42 12.65
CA ALA A 451 -17.92 22.13 12.48
C ALA A 451 -18.04 21.76 11.00
N GLU A 452 -17.55 20.57 10.65
CA GLU A 452 -17.56 20.09 9.27
C GLU A 452 -18.74 19.17 8.97
N GLY A 453 -19.08 19.05 7.66
CA GLY A 453 -20.09 18.10 7.20
C GLY A 453 -21.51 18.45 7.62
N VAL A 454 -21.82 19.74 7.80
CA VAL A 454 -23.18 20.20 8.08
C VAL A 454 -24.05 20.04 6.85
N GLU A 455 -25.05 19.14 6.92
CA GLU A 455 -25.94 18.82 5.81
C GLU A 455 -27.39 19.20 6.04
N THR A 456 -27.80 19.40 7.31
CA THR A 456 -29.19 19.68 7.65
C THR A 456 -29.35 20.91 8.54
N PRO A 457 -30.50 21.64 8.43
CA PRO A 457 -30.79 22.78 9.30
C PRO A 457 -30.82 22.40 10.80
N GLN A 458 -31.19 21.16 11.10
CA GLN A 458 -31.22 20.68 12.50
C GLN A 458 -29.80 20.56 13.07
N GLN A 459 -28.83 20.07 12.30
CA GLN A 459 -27.42 20.06 12.71
C GLN A 459 -26.92 21.48 12.96
N LEU A 460 -27.19 22.40 12.02
CA LEU A 460 -26.79 23.81 12.13
C LEU A 460 -27.34 24.44 13.42
N ALA A 461 -28.64 24.27 13.71
CA ALA A 461 -29.28 24.78 14.91
C ALA A 461 -28.67 24.21 16.21
N LEU A 462 -28.31 22.91 16.23
CA LEU A 462 -27.67 22.29 17.38
C LEU A 462 -26.26 22.82 17.62
N LEU A 463 -25.49 23.03 16.56
CA LEU A 463 -24.13 23.60 16.60
C LEU A 463 -24.17 25.06 17.10
N THR A 464 -25.08 25.87 16.57
CA THR A 464 -25.28 27.25 17.03
C THR A 464 -25.65 27.28 18.54
N LYS A 465 -26.56 26.41 18.97
CA LYS A 465 -26.94 26.29 20.41
C LYS A 465 -25.77 25.80 21.27
N ALA A 466 -24.89 24.97 20.73
CA ALA A 466 -23.69 24.50 21.41
C ALA A 466 -22.57 25.57 21.51
N GLY A 467 -22.74 26.71 20.84
CA GLY A 467 -21.77 27.79 20.83
C GLY A 467 -20.62 27.55 19.83
N CYS A 468 -20.80 26.73 18.79
CA CYS A 468 -19.81 26.56 17.74
C CYS A 468 -19.67 27.89 16.96
N ASP A 469 -18.44 28.25 16.58
CA ASP A 469 -18.16 29.55 15.96
C ASP A 469 -18.46 29.57 14.47
N GLN A 470 -18.07 28.51 13.76
CA GLN A 470 -18.16 28.43 12.30
C GLN A 470 -18.69 27.04 11.86
N ALA A 471 -19.26 27.01 10.65
CA ALA A 471 -19.73 25.78 10.03
C ALA A 471 -19.33 25.69 8.55
N GLN A 472 -19.14 24.46 8.11
CA GLN A 472 -18.88 24.09 6.73
C GLN A 472 -19.67 22.83 6.37
N GLY A 473 -20.23 22.76 5.17
CA GLY A 473 -20.97 21.57 4.74
C GLY A 473 -21.89 21.80 3.54
N TYR A 474 -22.51 20.74 3.09
CA TYR A 474 -23.38 20.78 1.89
C TYR A 474 -24.68 21.57 2.11
N LEU A 475 -25.06 21.81 3.34
CA LEU A 475 -26.18 22.72 3.63
C LEU A 475 -25.85 24.16 3.19
N ILE A 476 -24.61 24.58 3.29
CA ILE A 476 -24.13 25.92 2.94
C ILE A 476 -23.85 25.95 1.44
N ALA A 477 -22.90 25.15 0.99
CA ALA A 477 -22.61 24.92 -0.41
C ALA A 477 -21.74 23.64 -0.61
N ARG A 478 -21.88 23.03 -1.76
CA ARG A 478 -20.89 22.02 -2.20
C ARG A 478 -19.61 22.72 -2.65
N PRO A 479 -18.46 22.02 -2.64
CA PRO A 479 -17.25 22.53 -3.26
C PRO A 479 -17.50 22.97 -4.70
N MET A 480 -16.95 24.13 -5.10
CA MET A 480 -17.15 24.75 -6.40
C MET A 480 -15.82 25.15 -7.04
N ASP A 481 -15.82 25.24 -8.37
CA ASP A 481 -14.64 25.70 -9.12
C ASP A 481 -14.33 27.17 -8.83
N GLU A 482 -13.07 27.58 -9.05
CA GLU A 482 -12.56 28.93 -8.71
C GLU A 482 -13.32 30.07 -9.39
N ASP A 483 -13.82 29.86 -10.61
CA ASP A 483 -14.60 30.83 -11.37
C ASP A 483 -16.01 31.08 -10.78
N ARG A 484 -16.56 30.11 -10.03
CA ARG A 484 -17.87 30.21 -9.37
C ARG A 484 -17.82 30.88 -8.00
N VAL A 485 -16.65 31.00 -7.40
CA VAL A 485 -16.50 31.49 -6.01
C VAL A 485 -17.04 32.92 -5.85
N LEU A 486 -16.68 33.83 -6.72
CA LEU A 486 -17.11 35.23 -6.64
C LEU A 486 -18.62 35.39 -6.93
N ASP A 487 -19.15 34.70 -7.92
CA ASP A 487 -20.57 34.69 -8.23
C ASP A 487 -21.38 34.17 -7.02
N TRP A 488 -20.99 33.02 -6.48
CA TRP A 488 -21.61 32.45 -5.29
C TRP A 488 -21.55 33.40 -4.09
N LEU A 489 -20.41 34.06 -3.85
CA LEU A 489 -20.26 35.00 -2.74
C LEU A 489 -21.21 36.22 -2.88
N MET A 490 -21.41 36.72 -4.09
CA MET A 490 -22.37 37.77 -4.36
C MET A 490 -23.82 37.32 -4.15
N GLU A 491 -24.18 36.16 -4.68
CA GLU A 491 -25.52 35.56 -4.50
C GLU A 491 -25.83 35.29 -3.02
N TYR A 492 -24.87 34.75 -2.27
CA TYR A 492 -25.01 34.45 -0.86
C TYR A 492 -25.24 35.73 -0.02
N ARG A 493 -24.49 36.79 -0.24
CA ARG A 493 -24.64 38.08 0.44
C ARG A 493 -25.99 38.72 0.22
N ILE A 494 -26.63 38.50 -0.93
CA ILE A 494 -27.96 39.02 -1.25
C ILE A 494 -29.05 38.22 -0.52
N SER A 495 -28.87 36.92 -0.34
CA SER A 495 -29.89 35.99 0.20
C SER A 495 -29.86 35.83 1.72
N THR A 496 -28.76 36.19 2.39
CA THR A 496 -28.54 35.92 3.82
C THR A 496 -29.10 36.96 4.84
N PRO A 497 -29.51 38.21 4.51
CA PRO A 497 -29.84 39.21 5.51
C PRO A 497 -31.07 38.92 6.41
N LEU A 498 -31.80 37.82 6.23
CA LEU A 498 -33.11 37.65 6.89
C LEU A 498 -33.33 36.35 7.67
N ASN A 499 -32.44 35.37 7.59
CA ASN A 499 -32.72 34.03 8.14
C ASN A 499 -31.87 33.62 9.36
N PHE A 500 -30.90 34.41 9.81
CA PHE A 500 -30.00 34.10 10.91
C PHE A 500 -30.35 34.83 12.23
N MET A 501 -31.54 35.43 12.37
CA MET A 501 -31.95 35.94 13.68
C MET A 501 -32.42 34.78 14.56
N PRO A 502 -31.77 34.55 15.74
CA PRO A 502 -32.29 33.61 16.71
C PRO A 502 -33.64 34.14 17.23
N SER A 503 -34.71 33.33 17.07
CA SER A 503 -36.02 33.55 17.67
C SER A 503 -35.99 33.26 19.18
#